data_91a57e36791f72c8f8916bf57e7e88b0
#
_entry.id   91a57e36791f72c8f8916bf57e7e88b0
#
_cell.length_a   1.000
_cell.length_b   1.000
_cell.length_c   1.000
_cell.angle_alpha   90.00
_cell.angle_beta   90.00
_cell.angle_gamma   90.00
#
_symmetry.space_group_name_H-M   'P 1'
#
loop_
_entity.id
_entity.type
_entity.pdbx_description
1 polymer ?
#
loop_
_entity_poly.entity_id
_entity_poly.type
_entity_poly.pdbx_seq_one_letter_code
_entity_poly.pdbx_strand_id
1 'polypeptide(L)'
;MWEADDSQDLWATPGNSPAASMAHGERMVGSELTAEDLDVDRTLRPQRLDDYWGQEHIKQSLRVLIEAAQSRGETLDHVIFSGPPGLGKTTLATVIANELGAQIKTTSGPAIARTGDLAAILTNLQPGDVLFIDEIHRLNRSVEEVLYPAMEDFALDIVIGKGPAARSIRLDIPKFTLVAATTRSGMLTGPLRDRFGISYRLDYYTVEELAQIVTRSATILGVTIDHPSALEIGSRSRGTPRLANRLLKRVRDYAQVRGSGPIELDICRQALEFFEIDELGLDWMDIRILETLAKTFSGRAVGLTTLASAVGEDPGTLEDVYEPYLLQCGLMIRTPQGRQATLRTFEHLGIEPTV
;
A
#
# COMPACT_ATOMS: atom_id res chain seq x y z
N MET A 1 -39.31 -9.30 64.30
CA MET A 1 -39.60 -7.99 64.90
C MET A 1 -38.43 -7.13 64.61
N TRP A 2 -38.55 -6.39 63.63
CA TRP A 2 -38.26 -4.99 63.30
C TRP A 2 -38.49 -4.82 61.81
N GLU A 3 -39.39 -3.95 61.59
CA GLU A 3 -40.05 -3.57 60.36
C GLU A 3 -39.16 -2.77 59.41
N ALA A 4 -39.66 -2.80 58.21
CA ALA A 4 -39.26 -1.99 57.06
C ALA A 4 -39.18 -0.49 57.33
N ASP A 5 -38.40 0.20 56.56
CA ASP A 5 -38.77 1.55 56.11
C ASP A 5 -38.39 1.75 54.65
N ASP A 6 -39.42 2.02 53.88
CA ASP A 6 -39.41 2.55 52.52
C ASP A 6 -38.91 3.99 52.51
N SER A 7 -37.99 4.32 51.73
CA SER A 7 -37.88 5.68 51.20
C SER A 7 -37.14 5.72 49.86
N GLN A 8 -37.92 5.59 48.79
CA GLN A 8 -38.06 6.53 47.70
C GLN A 8 -36.82 6.89 46.91
N ASP A 9 -36.79 6.29 45.73
CA ASP A 9 -36.24 6.81 44.48
C ASP A 9 -36.47 8.29 44.28
N LEU A 10 -35.42 9.00 44.02
CA LEU A 10 -35.42 10.32 43.38
C LEU A 10 -34.08 10.63 42.73
N TRP A 11 -33.75 9.96 41.66
CA TRP A 11 -32.85 10.49 40.60
C TRP A 11 -33.14 9.79 39.27
N ALA A 12 -34.29 10.05 38.72
CA ALA A 12 -34.52 9.86 37.31
C ALA A 12 -33.89 11.05 36.58
N THR A 13 -32.71 10.90 36.06
CA THR A 13 -32.17 11.79 35.02
C THR A 13 -32.75 11.42 33.67
N PRO A 14 -33.17 12.39 32.84
CA PRO A 14 -33.80 12.15 31.57
C PRO A 14 -32.78 11.72 30.53
N GLY A 15 -33.12 10.65 29.82
CA GLY A 15 -32.82 10.41 28.42
C GLY A 15 -31.38 10.66 27.99
N ASN A 16 -30.52 9.68 28.19
CA ASN A 16 -29.36 9.51 27.31
C ASN A 16 -29.75 8.45 26.26
N SER A 17 -30.21 8.92 25.10
CA SER A 17 -30.18 8.10 23.89
C SER A 17 -28.77 7.52 23.79
N PRO A 18 -28.62 6.24 23.45
CA PRO A 18 -27.33 5.72 23.05
C PRO A 18 -27.01 6.31 21.67
N ALA A 19 -26.55 7.57 21.64
CA ALA A 19 -25.70 8.01 20.55
C ALA A 19 -24.50 7.09 20.60
N ALA A 20 -24.46 6.21 19.63
CA ALA A 20 -23.43 5.23 19.42
C ALA A 20 -22.05 5.85 19.68
N SER A 21 -21.42 5.43 20.75
CA SER A 21 -19.98 5.35 20.87
C SER A 21 -19.54 4.38 19.75
N MET A 22 -19.62 4.83 18.50
CA MET A 22 -18.96 4.14 17.42
C MET A 22 -17.48 4.33 17.65
N ALA A 23 -16.81 3.22 17.81
CA ALA A 23 -15.39 3.10 17.98
C ALA A 23 -14.68 4.01 16.97
N HIS A 24 -14.02 5.04 17.44
CA HIS A 24 -12.95 5.74 16.72
C HIS A 24 -11.87 4.69 16.45
N GLY A 25 -11.87 4.01 15.28
CA GLY A 25 -10.96 2.90 15.21
C GLY A 25 -10.66 2.21 13.91
N GLU A 26 -11.40 2.32 12.86
CA GLU A 26 -10.94 1.74 11.59
C GLU A 26 -10.18 2.79 10.77
N ARG A 27 -8.85 2.69 10.81
CA ARG A 27 -7.97 3.52 9.97
C ARG A 27 -8.15 3.15 8.51
N MET A 28 -8.75 4.04 7.71
CA MET A 28 -8.98 3.79 6.29
C MET A 28 -7.67 3.72 5.48
N VAL A 29 -6.62 4.35 5.96
CA VAL A 29 -5.30 4.43 5.29
C VAL A 29 -4.21 3.65 6.02
N GLY A 30 -4.48 3.08 7.20
CA GLY A 30 -3.51 2.30 7.97
C GLY A 30 -2.84 1.18 7.16
N SER A 31 -1.57 0.91 7.43
CA SER A 31 -0.76 -0.11 6.76
C SER A 31 -1.17 -1.54 7.08
N GLU A 32 -1.94 -1.77 8.13
CA GLU A 32 -2.35 -3.11 8.57
C GLU A 32 -3.68 -3.49 7.94
N LEU A 33 -3.62 -4.50 7.06
CA LEU A 33 -4.78 -5.16 6.47
C LEU A 33 -5.30 -6.21 7.46
N THR A 34 -6.63 -6.30 7.64
CA THR A 34 -7.22 -7.46 8.31
C THR A 34 -7.06 -8.70 7.43
N ALA A 35 -7.13 -9.90 8.02
CA ALA A 35 -7.03 -11.15 7.25
C ALA A 35 -8.11 -11.23 6.16
N GLU A 36 -9.33 -10.74 6.43
CA GLU A 36 -10.43 -10.67 5.46
C GLU A 36 -10.14 -9.68 4.32
N ASP A 37 -9.50 -8.54 4.61
CA ASP A 37 -9.08 -7.59 3.58
C ASP A 37 -8.05 -8.19 2.64
N LEU A 38 -7.14 -9.03 3.15
CA LEU A 38 -6.13 -9.71 2.36
C LEU A 38 -6.72 -10.71 1.36
N ASP A 39 -7.74 -11.47 1.76
CA ASP A 39 -8.36 -12.48 0.89
C ASP A 39 -9.21 -11.83 -0.21
N VAL A 40 -9.98 -10.79 0.13
CA VAL A 40 -10.73 -10.02 -0.89
C VAL A 40 -9.79 -9.27 -1.81
N ASP A 41 -8.73 -8.66 -1.30
CA ASP A 41 -7.71 -8.00 -2.13
C ASP A 41 -7.09 -8.99 -3.14
N ARG A 42 -6.87 -10.26 -2.76
CA ARG A 42 -6.38 -11.30 -3.68
C ARG A 42 -7.37 -11.58 -4.82
N THR A 43 -8.66 -11.67 -4.49
CA THR A 43 -9.71 -11.93 -5.48
C THR A 43 -9.88 -10.78 -6.48
N LEU A 44 -9.69 -9.54 -6.05
CA LEU A 44 -9.81 -8.35 -6.90
C LEU A 44 -8.58 -8.13 -7.79
N ARG A 45 -7.43 -8.77 -7.52
CA ARG A 45 -6.21 -8.57 -8.29
C ARG A 45 -6.36 -9.11 -9.71
N PRO A 46 -5.99 -8.33 -10.75
CA PRO A 46 -5.90 -8.83 -12.10
C PRO A 46 -4.87 -9.96 -12.18
N GLN A 47 -5.17 -10.96 -13.00
CA GLN A 47 -4.35 -12.13 -13.21
C GLN A 47 -3.56 -12.05 -14.53
N ARG A 48 -3.98 -11.20 -15.46
CA ARG A 48 -3.38 -10.99 -16.79
C ARG A 48 -3.12 -9.53 -17.06
N LEU A 49 -2.21 -9.24 -17.99
CA LEU A 49 -1.93 -7.88 -18.46
C LEU A 49 -3.17 -7.22 -19.07
N ASP A 50 -4.04 -7.97 -19.72
CA ASP A 50 -5.27 -7.43 -20.32
C ASP A 50 -6.29 -6.99 -19.28
N ASP A 51 -6.29 -7.61 -18.10
CA ASP A 51 -7.17 -7.27 -16.98
C ASP A 51 -6.61 -6.11 -16.12
N TYR A 52 -5.37 -5.70 -16.38
CA TYR A 52 -4.67 -4.69 -15.60
C TYR A 52 -4.92 -3.30 -16.20
N TRP A 53 -5.63 -2.46 -15.46
CA TRP A 53 -5.93 -1.07 -15.85
C TRP A 53 -4.81 -0.13 -15.45
N GLY A 54 -4.58 0.90 -16.31
CA GLY A 54 -3.54 1.89 -16.12
C GLY A 54 -2.13 1.39 -16.40
N GLN A 55 -1.13 2.24 -16.19
CA GLN A 55 0.29 1.98 -16.43
C GLN A 55 0.59 1.48 -17.86
N GLU A 56 -0.08 2.03 -18.87
CA GLU A 56 -0.09 1.52 -20.26
C GLU A 56 1.31 1.35 -20.85
N HIS A 57 2.22 2.29 -20.60
CA HIS A 57 3.60 2.19 -21.09
C HIS A 57 4.32 0.96 -20.48
N ILE A 58 4.13 0.69 -19.18
CA ILE A 58 4.73 -0.47 -18.51
C ILE A 58 4.14 -1.77 -19.09
N LYS A 59 2.83 -1.83 -19.25
CA LYS A 59 2.13 -3.00 -19.82
C LYS A 59 2.62 -3.34 -21.22
N GLN A 60 2.69 -2.34 -22.11
CA GLN A 60 3.17 -2.54 -23.48
C GLN A 60 4.62 -3.04 -23.50
N SER A 61 5.48 -2.44 -22.67
CA SER A 61 6.87 -2.87 -22.56
C SER A 61 6.99 -4.30 -22.02
N LEU A 62 6.26 -4.62 -20.93
CA LEU A 62 6.25 -5.98 -20.35
C LEU A 62 5.74 -7.01 -21.35
N ARG A 63 4.69 -6.71 -22.13
CA ARG A 63 4.16 -7.63 -23.14
C ARG A 63 5.24 -8.01 -24.14
N VAL A 64 5.95 -7.03 -24.72
CA VAL A 64 7.03 -7.27 -25.67
C VAL A 64 8.16 -8.11 -25.06
N LEU A 65 8.57 -7.78 -23.84
CA LEU A 65 9.68 -8.48 -23.18
C LEU A 65 9.32 -9.93 -22.81
N ILE A 66 8.09 -10.16 -22.34
CA ILE A 66 7.58 -11.50 -22.01
C ILE A 66 7.48 -12.35 -23.29
N GLU A 67 6.85 -11.85 -24.34
CA GLU A 67 6.73 -12.54 -25.63
C GLU A 67 8.11 -12.88 -26.22
N ALA A 68 9.05 -11.95 -26.15
CA ALA A 68 10.42 -12.16 -26.60
C ALA A 68 11.14 -13.25 -25.79
N ALA A 69 11.04 -13.25 -24.47
CA ALA A 69 11.63 -14.27 -23.61
C ALA A 69 11.04 -15.66 -23.91
N GLN A 70 9.70 -15.74 -24.02
CA GLN A 70 9.00 -16.99 -24.35
C GLN A 70 9.39 -17.53 -25.74
N SER A 71 9.50 -16.65 -26.75
CA SER A 71 9.88 -17.07 -28.12
C SER A 71 11.29 -17.64 -28.20
N ARG A 72 12.20 -17.18 -27.33
CA ARG A 72 13.58 -17.69 -27.24
C ARG A 72 13.75 -18.86 -26.27
N GLY A 73 12.71 -19.19 -25.49
CA GLY A 73 12.80 -20.20 -24.42
C GLY A 73 13.75 -19.79 -23.30
N GLU A 74 13.87 -18.49 -23.04
CA GLU A 74 14.73 -17.90 -22.02
C GLU A 74 13.91 -17.39 -20.81
N THR A 75 14.57 -17.21 -19.66
CA THR A 75 13.98 -16.49 -18.53
C THR A 75 13.90 -14.99 -18.84
N LEU A 76 12.85 -14.32 -18.35
CA LEU A 76 12.76 -12.88 -18.42
C LEU A 76 13.90 -12.25 -17.57
N ASP A 77 14.45 -11.15 -18.04
CA ASP A 77 15.41 -10.36 -17.27
C ASP A 77 14.82 -9.94 -15.90
N HIS A 78 15.69 -9.72 -14.91
CA HIS A 78 15.26 -9.27 -13.61
C HIS A 78 14.59 -7.90 -13.67
N VAL A 79 13.46 -7.77 -13.00
CA VAL A 79 12.58 -6.57 -13.04
C VAL A 79 12.53 -5.91 -11.66
N ILE A 80 12.64 -4.60 -11.61
CA ILE A 80 12.36 -3.84 -10.40
C ILE A 80 11.24 -2.81 -10.61
N PHE A 81 10.26 -2.83 -9.71
CA PHE A 81 9.20 -1.84 -9.63
C PHE A 81 9.45 -0.88 -8.49
N SER A 82 9.44 0.42 -8.78
CA SER A 82 9.54 1.48 -7.78
C SER A 82 8.28 2.33 -7.76
N GLY A 83 7.98 2.95 -6.63
CA GLY A 83 6.85 3.88 -6.50
C GLY A 83 6.11 3.75 -5.17
N PRO A 84 5.19 4.67 -4.87
CA PRO A 84 4.39 4.70 -3.66
C PRO A 84 3.68 3.38 -3.34
N PRO A 85 3.29 3.13 -2.09
CA PRO A 85 2.51 1.94 -1.73
C PRO A 85 1.12 1.97 -2.40
N GLY A 86 0.54 0.79 -2.65
CA GLY A 86 -0.83 0.68 -3.17
C GLY A 86 -0.99 0.81 -4.69
N LEU A 87 0.08 1.02 -5.47
CA LEU A 87 0.05 1.19 -6.93
C LEU A 87 0.05 -0.12 -7.74
N GLY A 88 0.12 -1.29 -7.10
CA GLY A 88 0.02 -2.58 -7.79
C GLY A 88 1.35 -3.27 -8.11
N LYS A 89 2.48 -2.90 -7.47
CA LYS A 89 3.80 -3.56 -7.66
C LYS A 89 3.73 -5.08 -7.48
N THR A 90 3.16 -5.54 -6.38
CA THR A 90 2.96 -6.98 -6.10
C THR A 90 2.02 -7.64 -7.11
N THR A 91 1.00 -6.91 -7.58
CA THR A 91 0.07 -7.38 -8.60
C THR A 91 0.77 -7.60 -9.94
N LEU A 92 1.61 -6.65 -10.37
CA LEU A 92 2.40 -6.80 -11.60
C LEU A 92 3.35 -7.99 -11.52
N ALA A 93 3.97 -8.27 -10.35
CA ALA A 93 4.80 -9.46 -10.18
C ALA A 93 4.00 -10.76 -10.39
N THR A 94 2.78 -10.83 -9.86
CA THR A 94 1.87 -11.98 -10.07
C THR A 94 1.46 -12.09 -11.54
N VAL A 95 1.11 -10.97 -12.18
CA VAL A 95 0.76 -10.94 -13.60
C VAL A 95 1.92 -11.41 -14.47
N ILE A 96 3.16 -10.95 -14.22
CA ILE A 96 4.35 -11.44 -14.95
C ILE A 96 4.49 -12.96 -14.82
N ALA A 97 4.38 -13.50 -13.60
CA ALA A 97 4.48 -14.94 -13.39
C ALA A 97 3.40 -15.71 -14.16
N ASN A 98 2.16 -15.23 -14.13
CA ASN A 98 1.05 -15.85 -14.86
C ASN A 98 1.24 -15.79 -16.39
N GLU A 99 1.68 -14.64 -16.92
CA GLU A 99 1.96 -14.51 -18.35
C GLU A 99 3.12 -15.40 -18.79
N LEU A 100 4.14 -15.60 -17.96
CA LEU A 100 5.24 -16.53 -18.21
C LEU A 100 4.82 -18.00 -18.04
N GLY A 101 3.66 -18.30 -17.43
CA GLY A 101 3.26 -19.65 -17.04
C GLY A 101 4.12 -20.23 -15.93
N ALA A 102 4.76 -19.39 -15.12
CA ALA A 102 5.71 -19.72 -14.08
C ALA A 102 5.08 -19.72 -12.67
N GLN A 103 5.70 -20.47 -11.74
CA GLN A 103 5.33 -20.37 -10.34
C GLN A 103 5.95 -19.10 -9.74
N ILE A 104 5.21 -18.43 -8.84
CA ILE A 104 5.71 -17.28 -8.10
C ILE A 104 5.98 -17.66 -6.64
N LYS A 105 7.20 -17.40 -6.16
CA LYS A 105 7.55 -17.44 -4.74
C LYS A 105 7.66 -16.02 -4.22
N THR A 106 6.88 -15.70 -3.20
CA THR A 106 6.78 -14.35 -2.66
C THR A 106 7.44 -14.28 -1.28
N THR A 107 8.28 -13.28 -1.10
CA THR A 107 8.90 -12.93 0.18
C THR A 107 9.04 -11.41 0.30
N SER A 108 9.63 -10.93 1.39
CA SER A 108 9.92 -9.51 1.58
C SER A 108 11.32 -9.30 2.14
N GLY A 109 11.90 -8.11 1.91
CA GLY A 109 13.21 -7.76 2.45
C GLY A 109 13.33 -8.03 3.96
N PRO A 110 12.39 -7.56 4.80
CA PRO A 110 12.41 -7.84 6.24
C PRO A 110 12.32 -9.33 6.61
N ALA A 111 11.68 -10.16 5.80
CA ALA A 111 11.54 -11.60 6.06
C ALA A 111 12.85 -12.38 5.79
N ILE A 112 13.76 -11.79 5.01
CA ILE A 112 15.08 -12.39 4.71
C ILE A 112 16.11 -11.80 5.67
N ALA A 113 16.18 -12.33 6.88
CA ALA A 113 17.07 -11.79 7.92
C ALA A 113 18.53 -12.23 7.74
N ARG A 114 18.77 -13.40 7.16
CA ARG A 114 20.09 -14.02 7.04
C ARG A 114 20.35 -14.56 5.63
N THR A 115 21.61 -14.68 5.26
CA THR A 115 22.04 -15.25 3.98
C THR A 115 21.52 -16.68 3.77
N GLY A 116 21.38 -17.47 4.85
CA GLY A 116 20.81 -18.81 4.80
C GLY A 116 19.32 -18.83 4.42
N ASP A 117 18.56 -17.81 4.81
CA ASP A 117 17.13 -17.71 4.44
C ASP A 117 16.99 -17.51 2.93
N LEU A 118 17.81 -16.61 2.36
CA LEU A 118 17.85 -16.40 0.92
C LEU A 118 18.32 -17.64 0.17
N ALA A 119 19.40 -18.30 0.64
CA ALA A 119 19.91 -19.51 0.03
C ALA A 119 18.84 -20.62 0.01
N ALA A 120 18.09 -20.80 1.11
CA ALA A 120 17.00 -21.78 1.17
C ALA A 120 15.88 -21.46 0.17
N ILE A 121 15.55 -20.19 -0.04
CA ILE A 121 14.55 -19.78 -1.04
C ILE A 121 15.06 -20.12 -2.45
N LEU A 122 16.28 -19.71 -2.78
CA LEU A 122 16.86 -19.83 -4.12
C LEU A 122 17.09 -21.29 -4.54
N THR A 123 17.55 -22.15 -3.62
CA THR A 123 17.76 -23.58 -3.88
C THR A 123 16.46 -24.36 -4.07
N ASN A 124 15.33 -23.84 -3.61
CA ASN A 124 13.99 -24.44 -3.80
C ASN A 124 13.24 -23.92 -5.02
N LEU A 125 13.84 -23.06 -5.85
CA LEU A 125 13.25 -22.62 -7.11
C LEU A 125 13.31 -23.73 -8.16
N GLN A 126 12.37 -23.70 -9.10
CA GLN A 126 12.42 -24.52 -10.31
C GLN A 126 12.88 -23.66 -11.49
N PRO A 127 13.40 -24.27 -12.57
CA PRO A 127 13.76 -23.51 -13.77
C PRO A 127 12.58 -22.69 -14.31
N GLY A 128 12.79 -21.39 -14.47
CA GLY A 128 11.78 -20.44 -14.97
C GLY A 128 10.87 -19.85 -13.89
N ASP A 129 11.00 -20.24 -12.62
CA ASP A 129 10.21 -19.65 -11.53
C ASP A 129 10.46 -18.13 -11.40
N VAL A 130 9.46 -17.44 -10.86
CA VAL A 130 9.55 -16.03 -10.48
C VAL A 130 9.74 -15.93 -8.97
N LEU A 131 10.81 -15.28 -8.54
CA LEU A 131 10.99 -14.87 -7.14
C LEU A 131 10.56 -13.42 -6.99
N PHE A 132 9.57 -13.14 -6.15
CA PHE A 132 9.15 -11.79 -5.81
C PHE A 132 9.66 -11.39 -4.42
N ILE A 133 10.41 -10.28 -4.36
CA ILE A 133 10.88 -9.68 -3.09
C ILE A 133 10.26 -8.29 -2.95
N ASP A 134 9.31 -8.16 -2.01
CA ASP A 134 8.76 -6.86 -1.66
C ASP A 134 9.69 -6.10 -0.71
N GLU A 135 9.67 -4.77 -0.78
CA GLU A 135 10.53 -3.87 0.02
C GLU A 135 12.02 -4.29 0.01
N ILE A 136 12.55 -4.58 -1.18
CA ILE A 136 13.91 -5.09 -1.37
C ILE A 136 14.98 -4.16 -0.78
N HIS A 137 14.71 -2.84 -0.68
CA HIS A 137 15.62 -1.87 -0.04
C HIS A 137 15.85 -2.12 1.45
N ARG A 138 15.08 -3.01 2.07
CA ARG A 138 15.22 -3.41 3.48
C ARG A 138 16.07 -4.67 3.67
N LEU A 139 16.63 -5.23 2.61
CA LEU A 139 17.63 -6.29 2.73
C LEU A 139 18.87 -5.76 3.44
N ASN A 140 19.45 -6.58 4.30
CA ASN A 140 20.75 -6.24 4.85
C ASN A 140 21.87 -6.51 3.82
N ARG A 141 22.99 -5.81 3.96
CA ARG A 141 24.08 -5.84 3.00
C ARG A 141 24.64 -7.24 2.75
N SER A 142 24.72 -8.08 3.79
CA SER A 142 25.24 -9.45 3.64
C SER A 142 24.33 -10.34 2.80
N VAL A 143 23.02 -10.10 2.85
CA VAL A 143 22.03 -10.78 1.99
C VAL A 143 22.11 -10.27 0.55
N GLU A 144 22.27 -8.95 0.35
CA GLU A 144 22.48 -8.40 -0.99
C GLU A 144 23.71 -9.00 -1.67
N GLU A 145 24.84 -9.15 -0.93
CA GLU A 145 26.08 -9.71 -1.46
C GLU A 145 25.93 -11.17 -1.95
N VAL A 146 25.02 -11.95 -1.34
CA VAL A 146 24.68 -13.30 -1.81
C VAL A 146 23.72 -13.25 -3.01
N LEU A 147 22.86 -12.23 -3.09
CA LEU A 147 21.92 -12.07 -4.19
C LEU A 147 22.62 -11.73 -5.51
N TYR A 148 23.75 -11.03 -5.49
CA TYR A 148 24.47 -10.61 -6.68
C TYR A 148 24.86 -11.78 -7.59
N PRO A 149 25.65 -12.78 -7.14
CA PRO A 149 26.00 -13.92 -7.99
C PRO A 149 24.77 -14.77 -8.36
N ALA A 150 23.74 -14.79 -7.51
CA ALA A 150 22.51 -15.48 -7.84
C ALA A 150 21.78 -14.84 -9.03
N MET A 151 21.84 -13.52 -9.18
CA MET A 151 21.22 -12.80 -10.30
C MET A 151 22.05 -12.86 -11.59
N GLU A 152 23.38 -12.78 -11.49
CA GLU A 152 24.27 -12.72 -12.66
C GLU A 152 24.61 -14.10 -13.20
N ASP A 153 25.03 -14.99 -12.31
CA ASP A 153 25.60 -16.29 -12.67
C ASP A 153 24.68 -17.48 -12.39
N PHE A 154 23.53 -17.25 -11.76
CA PHE A 154 22.64 -18.30 -11.24
C PHE A 154 23.41 -19.26 -10.32
N ALA A 155 24.19 -18.71 -9.42
CA ALA A 155 25.01 -19.48 -8.48
C ALA A 155 25.05 -18.83 -7.09
N LEU A 156 25.26 -19.64 -6.08
CA LEU A 156 25.45 -19.22 -4.69
C LEU A 156 26.86 -19.57 -4.23
N ASP A 157 27.56 -18.61 -3.67
CA ASP A 157 28.86 -18.83 -3.03
C ASP A 157 28.64 -19.05 -1.51
N ILE A 158 28.74 -20.30 -1.07
CA ILE A 158 28.52 -20.70 0.32
C ILE A 158 29.88 -20.93 1.01
N VAL A 159 30.11 -20.18 2.08
CA VAL A 159 31.33 -20.37 2.91
C VAL A 159 31.04 -21.41 3.99
N ILE A 160 31.74 -22.55 3.93
CA ILE A 160 31.65 -23.63 4.90
C ILE A 160 32.89 -23.61 5.79
N GLY A 161 32.67 -23.64 7.11
CA GLY A 161 33.75 -23.61 8.13
C GLY A 161 33.99 -22.22 8.69
N LYS A 162 34.95 -22.11 9.57
CA LYS A 162 35.34 -20.83 10.23
C LYS A 162 36.86 -20.66 10.19
N GLY A 163 37.31 -19.41 10.15
CA GLY A 163 38.73 -19.06 10.17
C GLY A 163 39.50 -19.47 8.92
N PRO A 164 40.82 -19.68 8.99
CA PRO A 164 41.67 -19.95 7.82
C PRO A 164 41.34 -21.27 7.08
N ALA A 165 40.58 -22.17 7.68
CA ALA A 165 40.12 -23.43 7.07
C ALA A 165 38.76 -23.32 6.36
N ALA A 166 38.16 -22.14 6.33
CA ALA A 166 36.91 -21.90 5.62
C ALA A 166 37.09 -22.13 4.10
N ARG A 167 36.15 -22.84 3.48
CA ARG A 167 36.14 -23.09 2.04
C ARG A 167 34.90 -22.52 1.44
N SER A 168 35.05 -21.83 0.30
CA SER A 168 33.89 -21.42 -0.52
C SER A 168 33.49 -22.57 -1.45
N ILE A 169 32.23 -22.92 -1.44
CA ILE A 169 31.61 -23.85 -2.38
C ILE A 169 30.62 -23.05 -3.23
N ARG A 170 30.79 -23.14 -4.56
CA ARG A 170 29.84 -22.57 -5.51
C ARG A 170 28.78 -23.62 -5.82
N LEU A 171 27.50 -23.23 -5.61
CA LEU A 171 26.33 -24.07 -5.86
C LEU A 171 25.53 -23.43 -7.00
N ASP A 172 25.37 -24.13 -8.09
CA ASP A 172 24.51 -23.70 -9.18
C ASP A 172 23.04 -23.78 -8.76
N ILE A 173 22.25 -22.76 -9.11
CA ILE A 173 20.82 -22.69 -8.88
C ILE A 173 20.06 -22.61 -10.21
N PRO A 174 18.79 -23.03 -10.25
CA PRO A 174 18.00 -22.92 -11.47
C PRO A 174 17.90 -21.48 -11.94
N LYS A 175 17.85 -21.27 -13.26
CA LYS A 175 17.59 -19.95 -13.83
C LYS A 175 16.19 -19.50 -13.45
N PHE A 176 16.06 -18.28 -12.95
CA PHE A 176 14.84 -17.69 -12.43
C PHE A 176 14.75 -16.22 -12.81
N THR A 177 13.56 -15.65 -12.73
CA THR A 177 13.36 -14.20 -12.83
C THR A 177 13.15 -13.61 -11.44
N LEU A 178 14.00 -12.65 -11.06
CA LEU A 178 13.76 -11.83 -9.88
C LEU A 178 12.85 -10.66 -10.24
N VAL A 179 11.71 -10.56 -9.57
CA VAL A 179 10.87 -9.35 -9.58
C VAL A 179 10.97 -8.70 -8.22
N ALA A 180 11.44 -7.48 -8.15
CA ALA A 180 11.59 -6.75 -6.90
C ALA A 180 10.64 -5.55 -6.85
N ALA A 181 10.23 -5.19 -5.63
CA ALA A 181 9.46 -3.97 -5.38
C ALA A 181 10.13 -3.11 -4.31
N THR A 182 10.03 -1.80 -4.47
CA THR A 182 10.52 -0.82 -3.48
C THR A 182 9.66 0.43 -3.46
N THR A 183 9.43 0.95 -2.26
CA THR A 183 8.85 2.30 -2.08
C THR A 183 9.93 3.39 -2.05
N ARG A 184 11.20 3.01 -1.81
CA ARG A 184 12.33 3.92 -1.61
C ARG A 184 13.49 3.58 -2.56
N SER A 185 13.33 3.88 -3.86
CA SER A 185 14.35 3.57 -4.88
C SER A 185 15.73 4.20 -4.60
N GLY A 186 15.76 5.34 -3.91
CA GLY A 186 17.00 6.00 -3.51
C GLY A 186 17.81 5.26 -2.43
N MET A 187 17.21 4.30 -1.73
CA MET A 187 17.90 3.48 -0.73
C MET A 187 18.55 2.21 -1.32
N LEU A 188 18.30 1.91 -2.59
CA LEU A 188 18.96 0.79 -3.25
C LEU A 188 20.44 1.08 -3.48
N THR A 189 21.28 0.09 -3.18
CA THR A 189 22.69 0.18 -3.51
C THR A 189 22.89 0.22 -5.02
N GLY A 190 23.93 0.93 -5.50
CA GLY A 190 24.27 0.96 -6.93
C GLY A 190 24.42 -0.43 -7.51
N PRO A 191 25.26 -1.31 -6.89
CA PRO A 191 25.46 -2.68 -7.36
C PRO A 191 24.19 -3.51 -7.50
N LEU A 192 23.23 -3.36 -6.58
CA LEU A 192 21.93 -4.05 -6.69
C LEU A 192 21.09 -3.52 -7.84
N ARG A 193 21.04 -2.19 -7.99
CA ARG A 193 20.27 -1.53 -9.03
C ARG A 193 20.73 -1.92 -10.43
N ASP A 194 22.06 -1.97 -10.63
CA ASP A 194 22.67 -2.23 -11.94
C ASP A 194 22.43 -3.67 -12.44
N ARG A 195 22.00 -4.57 -11.56
CA ARG A 195 21.67 -5.97 -11.88
C ARG A 195 20.25 -6.17 -12.36
N PHE A 196 19.41 -5.16 -12.26
CA PHE A 196 18.07 -5.21 -12.86
C PHE A 196 18.14 -4.72 -14.29
N GLY A 197 17.91 -5.63 -15.24
CA GLY A 197 17.84 -5.30 -16.67
C GLY A 197 16.63 -4.44 -17.02
N ILE A 198 15.57 -4.50 -16.17
CA ILE A 198 14.31 -3.81 -16.38
C ILE A 198 13.95 -3.04 -15.11
N SER A 199 13.76 -1.71 -15.23
CA SER A 199 13.38 -0.86 -14.12
C SER A 199 12.17 0.00 -14.48
N TYR A 200 11.10 -0.11 -13.71
CA TYR A 200 9.90 0.68 -13.89
C TYR A 200 9.56 1.48 -12.64
N ARG A 201 9.08 2.71 -12.89
CA ARG A 201 8.47 3.53 -11.86
C ARG A 201 6.96 3.57 -12.12
N LEU A 202 6.18 3.18 -11.11
CA LEU A 202 4.73 3.29 -11.15
C LEU A 202 4.32 4.70 -10.75
N ASP A 203 3.42 5.27 -11.54
CA ASP A 203 2.83 6.57 -11.27
C ASP A 203 1.44 6.41 -10.65
N TYR A 204 0.93 7.50 -10.04
CA TYR A 204 -0.43 7.55 -9.56
C TYR A 204 -1.41 7.40 -10.70
N TYR A 205 -2.53 6.77 -10.42
CA TYR A 205 -3.61 6.56 -11.38
C TYR A 205 -4.46 7.82 -11.51
N THR A 206 -5.00 8.04 -12.70
CA THR A 206 -6.03 9.06 -12.92
C THR A 206 -7.35 8.63 -12.28
N VAL A 207 -8.26 9.59 -12.10
CA VAL A 207 -9.61 9.31 -11.55
C VAL A 207 -10.37 8.35 -12.47
N GLU A 208 -10.22 8.50 -13.78
CA GLU A 208 -10.85 7.66 -14.80
C GLU A 208 -10.34 6.22 -14.75
N GLU A 209 -9.02 6.04 -14.63
CA GLU A 209 -8.43 4.70 -14.47
C GLU A 209 -8.91 4.03 -13.19
N LEU A 210 -8.99 4.77 -12.08
CA LEU A 210 -9.51 4.25 -10.81
C LEU A 210 -11.00 3.93 -10.90
N ALA A 211 -11.80 4.72 -11.61
CA ALA A 211 -13.21 4.42 -11.84
C ALA A 211 -13.39 3.10 -12.62
N GLN A 212 -12.53 2.82 -13.60
CA GLN A 212 -12.54 1.53 -14.31
C GLN A 212 -12.18 0.37 -13.36
N ILE A 213 -11.16 0.54 -12.52
CA ILE A 213 -10.78 -0.45 -11.50
C ILE A 213 -11.94 -0.70 -10.52
N VAL A 214 -12.60 0.36 -10.04
CA VAL A 214 -13.77 0.27 -9.15
C VAL A 214 -14.91 -0.47 -9.82
N THR A 215 -15.24 -0.15 -11.06
CA THR A 215 -16.31 -0.80 -11.83
C THR A 215 -16.04 -2.30 -12.00
N ARG A 216 -14.81 -2.67 -12.39
CA ARG A 216 -14.40 -4.07 -12.49
C ARG A 216 -14.48 -4.77 -11.13
N SER A 217 -13.99 -4.13 -10.08
CA SER A 217 -14.02 -4.69 -8.72
C SER A 217 -15.44 -4.86 -8.19
N ALA A 218 -16.34 -3.93 -8.47
CA ALA A 218 -17.76 -4.03 -8.15
C ALA A 218 -18.41 -5.24 -8.83
N THR A 219 -18.11 -5.48 -10.10
CA THR A 219 -18.58 -6.66 -10.85
C THR A 219 -18.11 -7.97 -10.18
N ILE A 220 -16.84 -8.06 -9.79
CA ILE A 220 -16.29 -9.24 -9.09
C ILE A 220 -16.96 -9.45 -7.72
N LEU A 221 -17.26 -8.36 -7.02
CA LEU A 221 -17.95 -8.38 -5.72
C LEU A 221 -19.47 -8.61 -5.84
N GLY A 222 -20.03 -8.73 -7.07
CA GLY A 222 -21.45 -8.93 -7.31
C GLY A 222 -22.30 -7.70 -6.98
N VAL A 223 -21.75 -6.50 -7.07
CA VAL A 223 -22.43 -5.24 -6.76
C VAL A 223 -22.57 -4.39 -8.02
N THR A 224 -23.74 -3.81 -8.20
CA THR A 224 -23.97 -2.83 -9.28
C THR A 224 -23.58 -1.44 -8.80
N ILE A 225 -22.79 -0.72 -9.59
CA ILE A 225 -22.37 0.66 -9.31
C ILE A 225 -22.55 1.49 -10.58
N ASP A 226 -23.05 2.72 -10.46
CA ASP A 226 -23.10 3.64 -11.58
C ASP A 226 -21.74 4.32 -11.83
N HIS A 227 -21.56 4.85 -13.03
CA HIS A 227 -20.31 5.50 -13.41
C HIS A 227 -19.99 6.76 -12.58
N PRO A 228 -20.95 7.64 -12.24
CA PRO A 228 -20.69 8.77 -11.34
C PRO A 228 -20.18 8.35 -9.97
N SER A 229 -20.72 7.29 -9.37
CA SER A 229 -20.22 6.73 -8.09
C SER A 229 -18.82 6.15 -8.21
N ALA A 230 -18.51 5.48 -9.32
CA ALA A 230 -17.17 4.97 -9.57
C ALA A 230 -16.14 6.12 -9.69
N LEU A 231 -16.49 7.21 -10.34
CA LEU A 231 -15.67 8.44 -10.40
C LEU A 231 -15.52 9.09 -9.02
N GLU A 232 -16.58 9.15 -8.23
CA GLU A 232 -16.55 9.71 -6.87
C GLU A 232 -15.59 8.91 -5.97
N ILE A 233 -15.67 7.57 -6.00
CA ILE A 233 -14.70 6.71 -5.29
C ILE A 233 -13.29 6.92 -5.83
N GLY A 234 -13.12 6.97 -7.16
CA GLY A 234 -11.83 7.20 -7.81
C GLY A 234 -11.18 8.51 -7.37
N SER A 235 -11.95 9.61 -7.31
CA SER A 235 -11.45 10.94 -6.92
C SER A 235 -10.93 10.97 -5.48
N ARG A 236 -11.56 10.21 -4.56
CA ARG A 236 -11.15 10.14 -3.15
C ARG A 236 -10.13 9.03 -2.84
N SER A 237 -9.66 8.31 -3.87
CA SER A 237 -8.74 7.16 -3.71
C SER A 237 -7.27 7.50 -3.75
N ARG A 238 -6.91 8.79 -3.66
CA ARG A 238 -5.51 9.26 -3.60
C ARG A 238 -4.63 8.70 -4.71
N GLY A 239 -5.19 8.47 -5.90
CA GLY A 239 -4.46 7.93 -7.04
C GLY A 239 -4.01 6.46 -6.88
N THR A 240 -4.56 5.69 -5.91
CA THR A 240 -4.11 4.32 -5.65
C THR A 240 -5.24 3.28 -5.74
N PRO A 241 -5.04 2.19 -6.53
CA PRO A 241 -6.02 1.10 -6.65
C PRO A 241 -6.37 0.43 -5.30
N ARG A 242 -5.41 0.31 -4.39
CA ARG A 242 -5.66 -0.28 -3.06
C ARG A 242 -6.72 0.49 -2.29
N LEU A 243 -6.60 1.83 -2.25
CA LEU A 243 -7.58 2.66 -1.54
C LEU A 243 -8.92 2.67 -2.27
N ALA A 244 -8.93 2.70 -3.62
CA ALA A 244 -10.15 2.61 -4.42
C ALA A 244 -10.96 1.35 -4.07
N ASN A 245 -10.31 0.19 -4.00
CA ASN A 245 -10.95 -1.06 -3.61
C ASN A 245 -11.44 -1.06 -2.15
N ARG A 246 -10.68 -0.45 -1.22
CA ARG A 246 -11.11 -0.30 0.18
C ARG A 246 -12.36 0.58 0.29
N LEU A 247 -12.36 1.73 -0.37
CA LEU A 247 -13.52 2.63 -0.38
C LEU A 247 -14.74 1.95 -1.01
N LEU A 248 -14.56 1.23 -2.13
CA LEU A 248 -15.64 0.46 -2.75
C LEU A 248 -16.25 -0.55 -1.77
N LYS A 249 -15.43 -1.30 -1.01
CA LYS A 249 -15.92 -2.24 0.00
C LYS A 249 -16.77 -1.55 1.06
N ARG A 250 -16.30 -0.42 1.59
CA ARG A 250 -17.03 0.35 2.61
C ARG A 250 -18.34 0.94 2.07
N VAL A 251 -18.29 1.48 0.86
CA VAL A 251 -19.51 1.98 0.18
C VAL A 251 -20.50 0.84 -0.06
N ARG A 252 -20.04 -0.34 -0.47
CA ARG A 252 -20.88 -1.54 -0.61
C ARG A 252 -21.51 -1.92 0.73
N ASP A 253 -20.74 -2.03 1.80
CA ASP A 253 -21.22 -2.43 3.11
C ASP A 253 -22.27 -1.44 3.63
N TYR A 254 -22.04 -0.14 3.43
CA TYR A 254 -23.02 0.90 3.75
C TYR A 254 -24.30 0.76 2.91
N ALA A 255 -24.15 0.58 1.59
CA ALA A 255 -25.29 0.44 0.67
C ALA A 255 -26.12 -0.81 0.99
N GLN A 256 -25.54 -1.91 1.42
CA GLN A 256 -26.24 -3.12 1.85
C GLN A 256 -27.08 -2.91 3.11
N VAL A 257 -26.62 -2.06 4.04
CA VAL A 257 -27.30 -1.84 5.33
C VAL A 257 -28.28 -0.67 5.26
N ARG A 258 -27.95 0.37 4.52
CA ARG A 258 -28.71 1.64 4.48
C ARG A 258 -29.36 1.95 3.14
N GLY A 259 -28.92 1.29 2.07
CA GLY A 259 -29.47 1.43 0.72
C GLY A 259 -30.50 0.35 0.39
N SER A 260 -31.10 0.47 -0.79
CA SER A 260 -32.14 -0.47 -1.28
C SER A 260 -31.81 -1.08 -2.65
N GLY A 261 -30.57 -0.96 -3.12
CA GLY A 261 -30.24 -1.42 -4.47
C GLY A 261 -28.80 -1.13 -4.91
N PRO A 262 -28.60 -0.76 -6.18
CA PRO A 262 -27.30 -0.43 -6.72
C PRO A 262 -26.65 0.76 -6.00
N ILE A 263 -25.33 0.86 -6.08
CA ILE A 263 -24.57 1.98 -5.55
C ILE A 263 -24.74 3.15 -6.52
N GLU A 264 -25.60 4.09 -6.14
CA GLU A 264 -25.83 5.36 -6.83
C GLU A 264 -25.08 6.49 -6.12
N LEU A 265 -24.86 7.61 -6.83
CA LEU A 265 -23.99 8.71 -6.36
C LEU A 265 -24.38 9.23 -4.97
N ASP A 266 -25.67 9.37 -4.68
CA ASP A 266 -26.14 9.88 -3.39
C ASP A 266 -25.80 8.93 -2.23
N ILE A 267 -26.00 7.62 -2.43
CA ILE A 267 -25.61 6.58 -1.46
C ILE A 267 -24.08 6.53 -1.32
N CYS A 268 -23.36 6.66 -2.42
CA CYS A 268 -21.90 6.70 -2.39
C CYS A 268 -21.37 7.86 -1.54
N ARG A 269 -21.90 9.05 -1.74
CA ARG A 269 -21.53 10.25 -0.98
C ARG A 269 -21.88 10.13 0.51
N GLN A 270 -23.09 9.65 0.82
CA GLN A 270 -23.50 9.39 2.21
C GLN A 270 -22.59 8.37 2.90
N ALA A 271 -22.17 7.32 2.18
CA ALA A 271 -21.24 6.34 2.71
C ALA A 271 -19.88 6.96 3.00
N LEU A 272 -19.32 7.72 2.06
CA LEU A 272 -18.01 8.37 2.23
C LEU A 272 -18.02 9.38 3.37
N GLU A 273 -19.09 10.16 3.51
CA GLU A 273 -19.31 11.06 4.65
C GLU A 273 -19.42 10.29 5.97
N PHE A 274 -20.19 9.20 6.00
CA PHE A 274 -20.33 8.34 7.18
C PHE A 274 -18.99 7.76 7.66
N PHE A 275 -18.08 7.45 6.73
CA PHE A 275 -16.73 6.98 7.03
C PHE A 275 -15.70 8.10 7.17
N GLU A 276 -16.14 9.35 7.28
CA GLU A 276 -15.29 10.54 7.49
C GLU A 276 -14.22 10.70 6.40
N ILE A 277 -14.53 10.38 5.14
CA ILE A 277 -13.65 10.59 3.99
C ILE A 277 -14.09 11.86 3.27
N ASP A 278 -13.25 12.87 3.27
CA ASP A 278 -13.55 14.16 2.66
C ASP A 278 -13.40 14.16 1.12
N GLU A 279 -13.63 15.33 0.49
CA GLU A 279 -13.57 15.52 -0.96
C GLU A 279 -12.16 15.27 -1.54
N LEU A 280 -11.11 15.45 -0.75
CA LEU A 280 -9.73 15.15 -1.14
C LEU A 280 -9.34 13.71 -0.81
N GLY A 281 -10.25 12.90 -0.24
CA GLY A 281 -9.95 11.56 0.23
C GLY A 281 -9.12 11.54 1.52
N LEU A 282 -9.14 12.61 2.31
CA LEU A 282 -8.51 12.63 3.62
C LEU A 282 -9.38 11.92 4.64
N ASP A 283 -8.75 11.12 5.50
CA ASP A 283 -9.42 10.51 6.65
C ASP A 283 -9.24 11.34 7.92
N TRP A 284 -9.88 10.92 9.01
CA TRP A 284 -9.83 11.62 10.29
C TRP A 284 -8.39 11.85 10.81
N MET A 285 -7.44 10.94 10.50
CA MET A 285 -6.06 11.10 10.96
C MET A 285 -5.32 12.17 10.14
N ASP A 286 -5.55 12.22 8.82
CA ASP A 286 -5.01 13.30 7.98
C ASP A 286 -5.50 14.66 8.46
N ILE A 287 -6.81 14.77 8.68
CA ILE A 287 -7.42 16.00 9.22
C ILE A 287 -6.81 16.37 10.57
N ARG A 288 -6.63 15.39 11.46
CA ARG A 288 -6.00 15.59 12.77
C ARG A 288 -4.55 16.07 12.66
N ILE A 289 -3.78 15.51 11.71
CA ILE A 289 -2.40 15.97 11.42
C ILE A 289 -2.42 17.43 10.96
N LEU A 290 -3.27 17.76 10.01
CA LEU A 290 -3.38 19.11 9.45
C LEU A 290 -3.88 20.11 10.51
N GLU A 291 -4.89 19.76 11.28
CA GLU A 291 -5.38 20.58 12.40
C GLU A 291 -4.30 20.83 13.46
N THR A 292 -3.53 19.80 13.79
CA THR A 292 -2.42 19.92 14.75
C THR A 292 -1.37 20.89 14.23
N LEU A 293 -1.00 20.80 12.94
CA LEU A 293 -0.07 21.74 12.32
C LEU A 293 -0.62 23.17 12.27
N ALA A 294 -1.90 23.33 11.90
CA ALA A 294 -2.53 24.64 11.73
C ALA A 294 -2.87 25.32 13.07
N LYS A 295 -3.52 24.57 14.00
CA LYS A 295 -4.03 25.11 15.27
C LYS A 295 -2.99 25.05 16.38
N THR A 296 -2.46 23.84 16.68
CA THR A 296 -1.56 23.65 17.84
C THR A 296 -0.21 24.30 17.62
N PHE A 297 0.34 24.17 16.40
CA PHE A 297 1.63 24.77 16.07
C PHE A 297 1.50 26.10 15.31
N SER A 298 0.28 26.63 15.15
CA SER A 298 0.01 27.92 14.49
C SER A 298 0.68 28.03 13.11
N GLY A 299 0.69 26.95 12.34
CA GLY A 299 1.34 26.87 11.03
C GLY A 299 2.87 26.90 11.04
N ARG A 300 3.51 26.87 12.22
CA ARG A 300 4.98 26.83 12.32
C ARG A 300 5.53 25.44 12.01
N ALA A 301 6.77 25.40 11.53
CA ALA A 301 7.46 24.13 11.27
C ALA A 301 7.70 23.34 12.57
N VAL A 302 7.39 22.04 12.57
CA VAL A 302 7.53 21.15 13.70
C VAL A 302 8.24 19.84 13.29
N GLY A 303 9.12 19.34 14.16
CA GLY A 303 9.83 18.08 13.93
C GLY A 303 8.88 16.87 13.88
N LEU A 304 9.26 15.82 13.12
CA LEU A 304 8.47 14.62 12.91
C LEU A 304 8.02 13.96 14.24
N THR A 305 8.97 13.74 15.15
CA THR A 305 8.68 13.09 16.45
C THR A 305 7.74 13.90 17.32
N THR A 306 7.86 15.23 17.30
CA THR A 306 6.97 16.13 18.04
C THR A 306 5.55 16.09 17.46
N LEU A 307 5.43 16.14 16.13
CA LEU A 307 4.14 16.04 15.44
C LEU A 307 3.48 14.68 15.73
N ALA A 308 4.24 13.59 15.56
CA ALA A 308 3.78 12.23 15.81
C ALA A 308 3.27 12.05 17.25
N SER A 309 4.02 12.56 18.24
CA SER A 309 3.57 12.54 19.64
C SER A 309 2.31 13.37 19.85
N ALA A 310 2.16 14.51 19.20
CA ALA A 310 0.98 15.38 19.35
C ALA A 310 -0.29 14.76 18.75
N VAL A 311 -0.18 13.99 17.65
CA VAL A 311 -1.31 13.29 17.03
C VAL A 311 -1.54 11.89 17.59
N GLY A 312 -0.60 11.36 18.39
CA GLY A 312 -0.68 10.02 18.98
C GLY A 312 -0.37 8.90 17.99
N GLU A 313 0.58 9.13 17.04
CA GLU A 313 0.95 8.16 16.01
C GLU A 313 2.46 7.84 16.08
N ASP A 314 2.85 6.68 15.48
CA ASP A 314 4.27 6.36 15.32
C ASP A 314 4.91 7.29 14.25
N PRO A 315 6.12 7.83 14.51
CA PRO A 315 6.82 8.69 13.54
C PRO A 315 7.03 8.06 12.18
N GLY A 316 7.34 6.76 12.11
CA GLY A 316 7.50 6.04 10.85
C GLY A 316 6.19 5.91 10.08
N THR A 317 5.09 5.61 10.76
CA THR A 317 3.76 5.57 10.16
C THR A 317 3.35 6.93 9.61
N LEU A 318 3.59 8.01 10.38
CA LEU A 318 3.30 9.36 9.91
C LEU A 318 4.09 9.68 8.63
N GLU A 319 5.39 9.37 8.61
CA GLU A 319 6.27 9.66 7.47
C GLU A 319 5.99 8.81 6.23
N ASP A 320 5.66 7.52 6.41
CA ASP A 320 5.55 6.57 5.31
C ASP A 320 4.12 6.44 4.77
N VAL A 321 3.09 6.73 5.58
CA VAL A 321 1.69 6.50 5.23
C VAL A 321 0.93 7.79 4.94
N TYR A 322 0.99 8.77 5.84
CA TYR A 322 0.18 9.99 5.75
C TYR A 322 0.87 11.13 5.00
N GLU A 323 2.11 11.40 5.37
CA GLU A 323 2.87 12.54 4.83
C GLU A 323 2.98 12.56 3.30
N PRO A 324 3.22 11.44 2.59
CA PRO A 324 3.40 11.47 1.13
C PRO A 324 2.21 12.06 0.39
N TYR A 325 0.99 11.73 0.81
CA TYR A 325 -0.22 12.25 0.17
C TYR A 325 -0.48 13.72 0.53
N LEU A 326 -0.28 14.09 1.78
CA LEU A 326 -0.42 15.48 2.23
C LEU A 326 0.57 16.43 1.53
N LEU A 327 1.80 15.96 1.27
CA LEU A 327 2.80 16.67 0.45
C LEU A 327 2.34 16.79 -1.00
N GLN A 328 1.83 15.70 -1.59
CA GLN A 328 1.34 15.66 -2.98
C GLN A 328 0.18 16.62 -3.19
N CYS A 329 -0.76 16.68 -2.25
CA CYS A 329 -1.87 17.62 -2.27
C CYS A 329 -1.46 19.08 -2.02
N GLY A 330 -0.20 19.30 -1.62
CA GLY A 330 0.28 20.64 -1.26
C GLY A 330 -0.33 21.19 0.02
N LEU A 331 -0.85 20.29 0.89
CA LEU A 331 -1.40 20.67 2.20
C LEU A 331 -0.29 20.83 3.24
N MET A 332 0.82 20.17 3.06
CA MET A 332 1.98 20.22 3.94
C MET A 332 3.26 20.39 3.14
N ILE A 333 4.28 20.99 3.73
CA ILE A 333 5.64 21.05 3.17
C ILE A 333 6.67 20.58 4.17
N ARG A 334 7.78 20.03 3.65
CA ARG A 334 8.99 19.74 4.44
C ARG A 334 9.94 20.93 4.40
N THR A 335 10.38 21.38 5.55
CA THR A 335 11.38 22.42 5.71
C THR A 335 12.59 21.88 6.49
N PRO A 336 13.75 22.57 6.53
CA PRO A 336 14.85 22.15 7.41
C PRO A 336 14.49 22.08 8.90
N GLN A 337 13.47 22.85 9.35
CA GLN A 337 12.99 22.83 10.71
C GLN A 337 11.91 21.77 10.99
N GLY A 338 11.36 21.16 9.92
CA GLY A 338 10.32 20.13 10.07
C GLY A 338 9.16 20.27 9.08
N ARG A 339 7.99 19.79 9.51
CA ARG A 339 6.75 19.79 8.73
C ARG A 339 5.96 21.06 9.03
N GLN A 340 5.38 21.65 7.98
CA GLN A 340 4.66 22.91 8.10
C GLN A 340 3.37 22.86 7.25
N ALA A 341 2.26 23.40 7.82
CA ALA A 341 1.02 23.60 7.07
C ALA A 341 1.19 24.68 6.00
N THR A 342 0.53 24.51 4.87
CA THR A 342 0.47 25.52 3.78
C THR A 342 -0.78 26.38 3.92
N LEU A 343 -0.87 27.44 3.15
CA LEU A 343 -2.11 28.26 3.05
C LEU A 343 -3.31 27.39 2.63
N ARG A 344 -3.09 26.44 1.71
CA ARG A 344 -4.12 25.49 1.26
C ARG A 344 -4.68 24.65 2.41
N THR A 345 -3.89 24.33 3.43
CA THR A 345 -4.37 23.65 4.63
C THR A 345 -5.36 24.50 5.41
N PHE A 346 -5.06 25.76 5.59
CA PHE A 346 -5.96 26.69 6.30
C PHE A 346 -7.26 26.88 5.53
N GLU A 347 -7.19 27.03 4.20
CA GLU A 347 -8.36 27.11 3.32
C GLU A 347 -9.22 25.84 3.40
N HIS A 348 -8.58 24.66 3.32
CA HIS A 348 -9.26 23.36 3.39
C HIS A 348 -9.96 23.13 4.74
N LEU A 349 -9.31 23.50 5.83
CA LEU A 349 -9.89 23.40 7.17
C LEU A 349 -10.87 24.52 7.54
N GLY A 350 -11.02 25.54 6.69
CA GLY A 350 -11.83 26.72 7.01
C GLY A 350 -11.31 27.54 8.20
N ILE A 351 -9.98 27.58 8.40
CA ILE A 351 -9.31 28.25 9.51
C ILE A 351 -8.56 29.48 8.98
N GLU A 352 -8.69 30.61 9.66
CA GLU A 352 -7.87 31.77 9.31
C GLU A 352 -6.40 31.53 9.69
N PRO A 353 -5.44 31.83 8.78
CA PRO A 353 -4.02 31.72 9.10
C PRO A 353 -3.67 32.63 10.28
N THR A 354 -3.09 32.09 11.33
CA THR A 354 -2.54 32.88 12.43
C THR A 354 -1.26 33.55 11.93
N VAL A 355 -1.27 34.87 11.72
CA VAL A 355 -0.14 35.71 11.30
C VAL A 355 0.95 35.76 12.37
#